data_531cd656a61a67c091e919e192b7ea59
#
_entry.id   531cd656a61a67c091e919e192b7ea59
#
_cell.length_a   1.000
_cell.length_b   1.000
_cell.length_c   1.000
_cell.angle_alpha   90.00
_cell.angle_beta   90.00
_cell.angle_gamma   90.00
#
_symmetry.space_group_name_H-M   'P 1'
#
loop_
_entity.id
_entity.type
_entity.pdbx_description
1 polymer ?
#
loop_
_entity_poly.entity_id
_entity_poly.type
_entity_poly.pdbx_seq_one_letter_code
_entity_poly.pdbx_strand_id
1 'polypeptide(L)'
;MAISKNTKVLFNTKANLLSGMIGKKRGDILVGDRAFEFYNEKNPEDYLQIPWEEIIRVRAQLFFRDKYIRGFFVDTKSAGTFNFIVKNAGKTLKTMRDFLGNEKIVRNKPVFSIKNLFKKKN
;
A
#
# COMPACT_ATOMS: atom_id res chain seq x y z
N MET A 1 21.50 6.25 9.97
CA MET A 1 21.30 5.66 8.66
C MET A 1 20.22 4.58 8.72
N ALA A 2 19.28 4.63 7.80
CA ALA A 2 18.20 3.63 7.77
C ALA A 2 18.78 2.26 7.37
N ILE A 3 18.44 1.24 8.14
CA ILE A 3 18.88 -0.14 7.87
C ILE A 3 17.64 -0.95 7.53
N SER A 4 17.63 -1.56 6.34
CA SER A 4 16.51 -2.37 5.92
C SER A 4 16.30 -3.58 6.85
N LYS A 5 15.04 -3.92 7.09
CA LYS A 5 14.68 -5.14 7.79
C LYS A 5 14.81 -6.38 6.91
N ASN A 6 14.81 -6.16 5.60
CA ASN A 6 14.87 -7.26 4.63
C ASN A 6 16.30 -7.75 4.44
N THR A 7 16.46 -9.04 4.26
CA THR A 7 17.72 -9.61 3.83
C THR A 7 17.75 -9.72 2.31
N LYS A 8 16.59 -9.73 1.69
CA LYS A 8 16.46 -9.85 0.24
C LYS A 8 15.29 -9.01 -0.23
N VAL A 9 15.51 -8.14 -1.21
CA VAL A 9 14.46 -7.34 -1.83
C VAL A 9 14.02 -8.01 -3.11
N LEU A 10 12.74 -8.32 -3.21
CA LEU A 10 12.18 -9.03 -4.35
C LEU A 10 11.60 -8.13 -5.41
N PHE A 11 11.19 -6.93 -5.00
CA PHE A 11 10.60 -5.96 -5.94
C PHE A 11 10.73 -4.55 -5.36
N ASN A 12 11.00 -3.58 -6.22
CA ASN A 12 10.99 -2.19 -5.80
C ASN A 12 10.30 -1.34 -6.85
N THR A 13 9.76 -0.21 -6.41
CA THR A 13 9.06 0.70 -7.33
C THR A 13 8.95 2.08 -6.70
N LYS A 14 8.75 3.07 -7.55
CA LYS A 14 8.50 4.44 -7.09
C LYS A 14 7.05 4.59 -6.61
N ALA A 15 6.89 5.40 -5.59
CA ALA A 15 5.58 5.64 -5.02
C ALA A 15 5.53 7.00 -4.32
N ASN A 16 4.31 7.44 -4.04
CA ASN A 16 4.07 8.58 -3.18
C ASN A 16 3.28 8.09 -1.96
N LEU A 17 3.78 8.41 -0.79
CA LEU A 17 3.04 8.20 0.45
C LEU A 17 2.26 9.48 0.71
N LEU A 18 0.94 9.38 0.77
CA LEU A 18 0.07 10.52 1.03
C LEU A 18 0.03 10.78 2.52
N SER A 19 0.23 12.03 2.90
CA SER A 19 0.31 12.43 4.29
C SER A 19 -0.62 13.62 4.51
N GLY A 20 -1.66 13.42 5.31
CA GLY A 20 -2.66 14.44 5.54
C GLY A 20 -3.43 14.76 4.28
N MET A 21 -4.00 15.96 4.22
CA MET A 21 -4.86 16.35 3.11
C MET A 21 -4.10 16.76 1.85
N ILE A 22 -2.92 17.33 2.02
CA ILE A 22 -2.18 17.89 0.89
C ILE A 22 -0.74 17.43 0.82
N GLY A 23 -0.26 16.74 1.84
CA GLY A 23 1.11 16.32 1.90
C GLY A 23 1.34 15.03 1.12
N LYS A 24 2.50 14.92 0.51
CA LYS A 24 2.94 13.66 -0.08
C LYS A 24 4.45 13.56 -0.01
N LYS A 25 4.93 12.34 0.14
CA LYS A 25 6.37 12.04 0.15
C LYS A 25 6.66 11.09 -0.99
N ARG A 26 7.52 11.52 -1.89
CA ARG A 26 7.93 10.66 -2.99
C ARG A 26 9.09 9.79 -2.55
N GLY A 27 9.05 8.54 -2.92
CA GLY A 27 10.12 7.64 -2.54
C GLY A 27 10.03 6.27 -3.19
N ASP A 28 10.66 5.31 -2.54
CA ASP A 28 10.77 3.96 -3.05
C ASP A 28 10.10 2.96 -2.11
N ILE A 29 9.26 2.10 -2.69
CA ILE A 29 8.74 0.94 -1.99
C ILE A 29 9.68 -0.23 -2.26
N LEU A 30 10.03 -0.94 -1.21
CA LEU A 30 10.79 -2.18 -1.29
C LEU A 30 9.95 -3.30 -0.71
N VAL A 31 9.69 -4.32 -1.52
CA VAL A 31 8.98 -5.51 -1.09
C VAL A 31 10.04 -6.61 -0.91
N GLY A 32 10.27 -6.99 0.30
CA GLY A 32 11.32 -7.94 0.62
C GLY A 32 10.83 -9.16 1.38
N ASP A 33 11.77 -9.99 1.79
CA ASP A 33 11.46 -11.27 2.44
C ASP A 33 10.88 -11.14 3.84
N ARG A 34 11.07 -10.00 4.51
CA ARG A 34 10.60 -9.82 5.88
C ARG A 34 9.64 -8.67 6.08
N ALA A 35 9.68 -7.67 5.20
CA ALA A 35 8.93 -6.46 5.43
C ALA A 35 8.59 -5.73 4.15
N PHE A 36 7.55 -4.91 4.25
CA PHE A 36 7.22 -3.89 3.30
C PHE A 36 7.90 -2.61 3.78
N GLU A 37 8.68 -1.96 2.92
CA GLU A 37 9.42 -0.77 3.30
C GLU A 37 9.18 0.37 2.33
N PHE A 38 9.24 1.59 2.86
CA PHE A 38 9.18 2.80 2.06
C PHE A 38 10.24 3.77 2.56
N TYR A 39 11.01 4.33 1.63
CA TYR A 39 12.06 5.29 1.96
C TYR A 39 11.82 6.58 1.19
N ASN A 40 11.75 7.70 1.91
CA ASN A 40 11.58 9.02 1.34
C ASN A 40 12.83 9.36 0.52
N GLU A 41 12.65 9.70 -0.76
CA GLU A 41 13.80 9.93 -1.63
C GLU A 41 14.59 11.19 -1.26
N LYS A 42 13.94 12.18 -0.63
CA LYS A 42 14.61 13.39 -0.17
C LYS A 42 15.34 13.21 1.15
N ASN A 43 14.86 12.30 1.97
CA ASN A 43 15.43 12.05 3.27
C ASN A 43 15.25 10.59 3.64
N PRO A 44 16.25 9.74 3.32
CA PRO A 44 16.12 8.29 3.59
C PRO A 44 15.96 7.92 5.06
N GLU A 45 16.25 8.85 5.97
CA GLU A 45 15.99 8.61 7.39
C GLU A 45 14.51 8.74 7.73
N ASP A 46 13.70 9.27 6.83
CA ASP A 46 12.26 9.31 6.96
C ASP A 46 11.71 8.11 6.21
N TYR A 47 11.43 7.04 6.91
CA TYR A 47 11.08 5.76 6.32
C TYR A 47 10.01 5.01 7.11
N LEU A 48 9.44 4.00 6.45
CA LEU A 48 8.53 3.04 7.06
C LEU A 48 9.10 1.64 6.85
N GLN A 49 9.04 0.83 7.88
CA GLN A 49 9.43 -0.59 7.80
C GLN A 49 8.33 -1.37 8.51
N ILE A 50 7.51 -2.05 7.73
CA ILE A 50 6.35 -2.77 8.25
C ILE A 50 6.54 -4.26 8.02
N PRO A 51 6.86 -5.03 9.06
CA PRO A 51 6.96 -6.48 8.93
C PRO A 51 5.64 -7.05 8.43
N TRP A 52 5.69 -8.12 7.65
CA TRP A 52 4.49 -8.69 7.07
C TRP A 52 3.44 -9.06 8.12
N GLU A 53 3.88 -9.56 9.27
CA GLU A 53 2.97 -9.94 10.35
C GLU A 53 2.25 -8.75 10.99
N GLU A 54 2.73 -7.54 10.77
CA GLU A 54 2.06 -6.33 11.27
C GLU A 54 1.00 -5.80 10.32
N ILE A 55 0.88 -6.37 9.13
CA ILE A 55 -0.11 -5.92 8.15
C ILE A 55 -1.40 -6.71 8.32
N ILE A 56 -2.50 -6.00 8.56
CA ILE A 56 -3.83 -6.61 8.66
C ILE A 56 -4.32 -6.96 7.27
N ARG A 57 -4.24 -6.00 6.36
CA ARG A 57 -4.66 -6.17 4.96
C ARG A 57 -4.14 -5.02 4.11
N VAL A 58 -4.19 -5.22 2.80
CA VAL A 58 -3.86 -4.21 1.82
C VAL A 58 -5.08 -4.03 0.93
N ARG A 59 -5.54 -2.79 0.77
CA ARG A 59 -6.73 -2.47 0.00
C ARG A 59 -6.36 -1.76 -1.29
N ALA A 60 -6.56 -2.43 -2.42
CA ALA A 60 -6.22 -1.87 -3.73
C ALA A 60 -7.18 -0.76 -4.12
N GLN A 61 -6.64 0.36 -4.61
CA GLN A 61 -7.42 1.48 -5.12
C GLN A 61 -7.61 1.30 -6.62
N LEU A 62 -8.83 1.04 -7.01
CA LEU A 62 -9.17 0.73 -8.40
C LEU A 62 -9.93 1.88 -9.04
N PHE A 63 -9.60 2.17 -10.30
CA PHE A 63 -10.25 3.19 -11.10
C PHE A 63 -10.66 2.62 -12.45
N PHE A 64 -11.46 3.35 -13.16
CA PHE A 64 -11.89 3.02 -14.52
C PHE A 64 -12.51 1.62 -14.56
N ARG A 65 -13.52 1.42 -13.72
CA ARG A 65 -14.26 0.16 -13.65
C ARG A 65 -13.34 -1.01 -13.33
N ASP A 66 -12.44 -0.78 -12.36
CA ASP A 66 -11.52 -1.81 -11.87
C ASP A 66 -10.45 -2.23 -12.87
N LYS A 67 -10.21 -1.42 -13.90
CA LYS A 67 -9.18 -1.75 -14.90
C LYS A 67 -7.81 -1.22 -14.54
N TYR A 68 -7.75 -0.24 -13.65
CA TYR A 68 -6.49 0.41 -13.30
C TYR A 68 -6.30 0.44 -11.80
N ILE A 69 -5.15 -0.02 -11.34
CA ILE A 69 -4.80 0.02 -9.92
C ILE A 69 -3.85 1.20 -9.72
N ARG A 70 -4.34 2.25 -9.07
CA ARG A 70 -3.56 3.45 -8.82
C ARG A 70 -2.58 3.29 -7.67
N GLY A 71 -2.95 2.51 -6.67
CA GLY A 71 -2.17 2.33 -5.47
C GLY A 71 -2.92 1.48 -4.48
N PHE A 72 -2.59 1.66 -3.20
CA PHE A 72 -3.25 0.85 -2.18
C PHE A 72 -3.09 1.47 -0.79
N PHE A 73 -3.98 1.04 0.11
CA PHE A 73 -3.87 1.34 1.53
C PHE A 73 -3.27 0.13 2.23
N VAL A 74 -2.35 0.38 3.14
CA VAL A 74 -1.78 -0.67 3.99
C VAL A 74 -2.31 -0.45 5.40
N ASP A 75 -3.16 -1.38 5.87
CA ASP A 75 -3.72 -1.31 7.21
C ASP A 75 -2.84 -2.12 8.15
N THR A 76 -2.36 -1.50 9.22
CA THR A 76 -1.45 -2.14 10.16
C THR A 76 -2.12 -2.34 11.51
N LYS A 77 -1.55 -3.25 12.30
CA LYS A 77 -2.08 -3.57 13.63
C LYS A 77 -1.93 -2.43 14.62
N SER A 78 -0.83 -1.71 14.57
CA SER A 78 -0.55 -0.69 15.59
C SER A 78 -0.12 0.66 15.06
N ALA A 79 0.14 0.79 13.77
CA ALA A 79 0.67 2.04 13.20
C ALA A 79 -0.33 2.78 12.31
N GLY A 80 -1.57 2.31 12.26
CA GLY A 80 -2.60 2.95 11.45
C GLY A 80 -2.56 2.52 9.99
N THR A 81 -3.11 3.36 9.14
CA THR A 81 -3.26 3.09 7.71
C THR A 81 -2.38 4.02 6.90
N PHE A 82 -1.67 3.47 5.93
CA PHE A 82 -0.82 4.24 5.03
C PHE A 82 -1.40 4.17 3.62
N ASN A 83 -1.47 5.32 2.96
CA ASN A 83 -2.05 5.45 1.63
C ASN A 83 -0.94 5.72 0.61
N PHE A 84 -0.73 4.79 -0.31
CA PHE A 84 0.29 4.90 -1.33
C PHE A 84 -0.31 4.99 -2.73
N ILE A 85 0.22 5.92 -3.52
CA ILE A 85 0.00 5.95 -4.96
C ILE A 85 1.26 5.34 -5.57
N VAL A 86 1.12 4.28 -6.33
CA VAL A 86 2.25 3.41 -6.67
C VAL A 86 2.39 3.22 -8.17
N LYS A 87 3.60 3.41 -8.66
CA LYS A 87 3.93 3.02 -10.01
C LYS A 87 4.02 1.49 -10.04
N ASN A 88 3.40 0.87 -11.03
CA ASN A 88 3.36 -0.60 -11.11
C ASN A 88 2.67 -1.24 -9.90
N ALA A 89 1.56 -0.65 -9.48
CA ALA A 89 0.84 -1.13 -8.30
C ALA A 89 0.43 -2.59 -8.41
N GLY A 90 0.01 -3.02 -9.59
CA GLY A 90 -0.39 -4.41 -9.81
C GLY A 90 0.72 -5.40 -9.52
N LYS A 91 1.91 -5.14 -10.03
CA LYS A 91 3.08 -6.00 -9.78
C LYS A 91 3.49 -5.96 -8.32
N THR A 92 3.41 -4.79 -7.70
CA THR A 92 3.71 -4.64 -6.28
C THR A 92 2.79 -5.53 -5.45
N LEU A 93 1.48 -5.47 -5.73
CA LEU A 93 0.51 -6.27 -5.00
C LEU A 93 0.70 -7.77 -5.22
N LYS A 94 1.07 -8.18 -6.43
CA LYS A 94 1.35 -9.59 -6.71
C LYS A 94 2.51 -10.10 -5.86
N THR A 95 3.56 -9.30 -5.73
CA THR A 95 4.70 -9.68 -4.91
C THR A 95 4.34 -9.71 -3.44
N MET A 96 3.57 -8.73 -2.98
CA MET A 96 3.12 -8.68 -1.59
C MET A 96 2.24 -9.87 -1.25
N ARG A 97 1.44 -10.33 -2.20
CA ARG A 97 0.56 -11.48 -2.00
C ARG A 97 1.32 -12.75 -1.64
N ASP A 98 2.55 -12.89 -2.15
CA ASP A 98 3.37 -14.06 -1.83
C ASP A 98 3.67 -14.16 -0.35
N PHE A 99 3.63 -13.04 0.38
CA PHE A 99 3.88 -13.02 1.81
C PHE A 99 2.60 -12.92 2.63
N LEU A 100 1.60 -12.21 2.12
CA LEU A 100 0.37 -11.95 2.85
C LEU A 100 -0.74 -12.96 2.58
N GLY A 101 -0.71 -13.60 1.41
CA GLY A 101 -1.79 -14.46 0.98
C GLY A 101 -2.91 -13.67 0.30
N ASN A 102 -3.76 -14.39 -0.44
CA ASN A 102 -4.85 -13.77 -1.19
C ASN A 102 -5.87 -13.06 -0.31
N GLU A 103 -6.10 -13.59 0.89
CA GLU A 103 -7.14 -13.08 1.77
C GLU A 103 -6.87 -11.66 2.27
N LYS A 104 -5.62 -11.29 2.36
CA LYS A 104 -5.25 -9.97 2.87
C LYS A 104 -5.12 -8.90 1.80
N ILE A 105 -5.15 -9.28 0.54
CA ILE A 105 -5.14 -8.32 -0.56
C ILE A 105 -6.57 -8.20 -1.05
N VAL A 106 -7.19 -7.06 -0.79
CA VAL A 106 -8.60 -6.89 -1.10
C VAL A 106 -8.81 -5.61 -1.90
N ARG A 107 -9.98 -5.49 -2.48
CA ARG A 107 -10.39 -4.30 -3.18
C ARG A 107 -10.83 -3.25 -2.17
N ASN A 108 -10.37 -2.03 -2.33
CA ASN A 108 -10.84 -0.95 -1.46
C ASN A 108 -12.28 -0.59 -1.84
N LYS A 109 -13.19 -0.76 -0.89
CA LYS A 109 -14.58 -0.38 -1.09
C LYS A 109 -14.82 0.85 -0.23
N PRO A 110 -15.30 1.94 -0.82
CA PRO A 110 -15.60 3.12 -0.03
C PRO A 110 -16.70 2.78 0.98
N VAL A 111 -16.57 3.34 2.17
CA VAL A 111 -17.56 3.18 3.20
C VAL A 111 -18.93 3.61 2.70
N PHE A 112 -18.91 4.55 1.82
CA PHE A 112 -20.08 5.16 1.29
C PHE A 112 -19.93 5.20 -0.23
N SER A 113 -20.72 4.43 -0.93
CA SER A 113 -20.66 4.41 -2.38
C SER A 113 -22.00 4.83 -2.95
N ILE A 114 -21.96 5.43 -4.12
CA ILE A 114 -23.17 5.86 -4.82
C ILE A 114 -24.08 4.68 -5.10
N LYS A 115 -23.49 3.54 -5.44
CA LYS A 115 -24.26 2.31 -5.65
C LYS A 115 -25.06 1.91 -4.44
N ASN A 116 -24.45 1.98 -3.28
CA ASN A 116 -25.15 1.62 -2.04
C ASN A 116 -26.27 2.58 -1.73
N LEU A 117 -26.06 3.84 -2.02
CA LEU A 117 -27.11 4.83 -1.85
C LEU A 117 -28.34 4.51 -2.66
N PHE A 118 -28.13 4.23 -3.94
CA PHE A 118 -29.24 3.94 -4.84
C PHE A 118 -29.96 2.65 -4.44
N LYS A 119 -29.21 1.66 -4.01
CA LYS A 119 -29.81 0.41 -3.56
C LYS A 119 -30.71 0.60 -2.36
N LYS A 120 -30.34 1.48 -1.47
CA LYS A 120 -31.12 1.71 -0.25
C LYS A 120 -32.43 2.41 -0.52
N LYS A 121 -32.53 3.09 -1.62
CA LYS A 121 -33.76 3.78 -1.98
C LYS A 121 -34.81 2.87 -2.55
N ASN A 122 -34.41 1.70 -2.94
CA ASN A 122 -35.35 0.74 -3.51
C ASN A 122 -35.98 -0.15 -2.42
#